data_527e24ff5670badeaed5ae8ff3ca36ca
#
_entry.id   527e24ff5670badeaed5ae8ff3ca36ca
#
_cell.length_a   1.000
_cell.length_b   1.000
_cell.length_c   1.000
_cell.angle_alpha   90.00
_cell.angle_beta   90.00
_cell.angle_gamma   90.00
#
_symmetry.space_group_name_H-M   'P 1'
#
loop_
_entity.id
_entity.type
_entity.pdbx_description
1 polymer ?
#
loop_
_entity_poly.entity_id
_entity_poly.type
_entity_poly.pdbx_seq_one_letter_code
_entity_poly.pdbx_strand_id
1 'polypeptide(L)'
;VRSGILNSVHTFANDPERGLFILIFLFSLIFLSLFIFFYFHKNENKNFKFFLLSKETSILVNNWFMMYFLSVILVGTIYPIFLEVISSEKISVGPPFYTKLIVPFLIPFLFAMAIGPKLKWIKSEVQNKINLVIFLVISFLISFLILKNLNDNFLLNSILLTSAFYLFFITTKDFMIKKTQNFSQNLAHFGFSLLILSILLNNIFSTEVITNLKIGETFKSKNLSINFQSMDQKDEQNFKSLIGKFEINSSKDESIILK
;
A
#
# COMPACT_ATOMS: atom_id res chain seq x y z
N VAL A 1 -17.73 5.30 5.64
CA VAL A 1 -18.06 6.08 4.45
C VAL A 1 -19.57 6.08 4.21
N ARG A 2 -20.23 4.92 3.97
CA ARG A 2 -21.70 4.88 3.78
C ARG A 2 -22.52 5.21 5.03
N SER A 3 -21.98 4.98 6.21
CA SER A 3 -22.64 5.29 7.49
C SER A 3 -22.74 6.79 7.81
N GLY A 4 -22.12 7.68 7.01
CA GLY A 4 -22.05 9.11 7.30
C GLY A 4 -21.07 9.52 8.39
N ILE A 5 -20.44 8.54 9.07
CA ILE A 5 -19.45 8.81 10.13
C ILE A 5 -18.14 9.34 9.54
N LEU A 6 -17.76 8.84 8.36
CA LEU A 6 -16.56 9.29 7.63
C LEU A 6 -16.98 10.16 6.46
N ASN A 7 -16.69 11.45 6.54
CA ASN A 7 -16.86 12.37 5.42
C ASN A 7 -15.81 12.07 4.35
N SER A 8 -16.27 11.68 3.18
CA SER A 8 -15.40 11.44 2.02
C SER A 8 -16.00 12.11 0.79
N VAL A 9 -15.15 12.73 -0.02
CA VAL A 9 -15.54 13.30 -1.33
C VAL A 9 -16.10 12.25 -2.30
N HIS A 10 -15.89 10.97 -2.02
CA HIS A 10 -16.41 9.83 -2.78
C HIS A 10 -17.68 9.22 -2.18
N THR A 11 -18.34 9.89 -1.25
CA THR A 11 -19.60 9.42 -0.65
C THR A 11 -20.77 9.83 -1.52
N PHE A 12 -21.11 9.03 -2.53
CA PHE A 12 -22.23 9.32 -3.42
C PHE A 12 -23.61 9.00 -2.82
N ALA A 13 -23.67 8.20 -1.75
CA ALA A 13 -24.91 7.85 -1.07
C ALA A 13 -24.66 7.68 0.44
N ASN A 14 -25.33 8.47 1.25
CA ASN A 14 -25.39 8.31 2.70
C ASN A 14 -26.55 7.36 3.03
N ASP A 15 -26.22 6.20 3.62
CA ASP A 15 -27.20 5.23 4.11
C ASP A 15 -26.86 4.86 5.56
N PRO A 16 -27.31 5.68 6.55
CA PRO A 16 -26.98 5.47 7.95
C PRO A 16 -27.50 4.14 8.51
N GLU A 17 -28.67 3.68 8.04
CA GLU A 17 -29.28 2.45 8.55
C GLU A 17 -28.48 1.21 8.20
N ARG A 18 -28.08 1.08 6.93
CA ARG A 18 -27.19 -0.02 6.50
C ARG A 18 -25.81 0.08 7.12
N GLY A 19 -25.28 1.30 7.28
CA GLY A 19 -24.02 1.53 7.98
C GLY A 19 -24.07 1.07 9.44
N LEU A 20 -25.13 1.38 10.15
CA LEU A 20 -25.35 0.94 11.53
C LEU A 20 -25.47 -0.57 11.63
N PHE A 21 -26.21 -1.21 10.71
CA PHE A 21 -26.31 -2.67 10.65
C PHE A 21 -24.95 -3.34 10.50
N ILE A 22 -24.12 -2.87 9.57
CA ILE A 22 -22.77 -3.40 9.35
C ILE A 22 -21.89 -3.22 10.58
N LEU A 23 -21.96 -2.07 11.27
CA LEU A 23 -21.22 -1.82 12.50
C LEU A 23 -21.64 -2.75 13.64
N ILE A 24 -22.95 -2.96 13.85
CA ILE A 24 -23.46 -3.90 14.86
C ILE A 24 -23.00 -5.32 14.53
N PHE A 25 -23.07 -5.71 13.27
CA PHE A 25 -22.62 -7.03 12.82
C PHE A 25 -21.12 -7.23 13.08
N LEU A 26 -20.28 -6.25 12.72
CA LEU A 26 -18.84 -6.28 12.97
C LEU A 26 -18.55 -6.36 14.49
N PHE A 27 -19.22 -5.53 15.29
CA PHE A 27 -19.04 -5.53 16.73
C PHE A 27 -19.44 -6.87 17.35
N SER A 28 -20.54 -7.47 16.88
CA SER A 28 -21.00 -8.80 17.32
C SER A 28 -19.96 -9.90 17.00
N LEU A 29 -19.36 -9.87 15.81
CA LEU A 29 -18.31 -10.80 15.43
C LEU A 29 -17.06 -10.66 16.30
N ILE A 30 -16.62 -9.42 16.56
CA ILE A 30 -15.46 -9.15 17.42
C ILE A 30 -15.75 -9.62 18.85
N PHE A 31 -16.92 -9.29 19.38
CA PHE A 31 -17.31 -9.68 20.73
C PHE A 31 -17.37 -11.21 20.87
N LEU A 32 -18.02 -11.89 19.92
CA LEU A 32 -18.10 -13.33 19.90
C LEU A 32 -16.71 -14.00 19.82
N SER A 33 -15.84 -13.46 18.99
CA SER A 33 -14.46 -13.98 18.85
C SER A 33 -13.66 -13.82 20.14
N LEU A 34 -13.76 -12.65 20.80
CA LEU A 34 -13.10 -12.40 22.07
C LEU A 34 -13.69 -13.28 23.18
N PHE A 35 -15.03 -13.41 23.21
CA PHE A 35 -15.71 -14.28 24.19
C PHE A 35 -15.24 -15.73 24.06
N ILE A 36 -15.21 -16.29 22.84
CA ILE A 36 -14.71 -17.65 22.58
C ILE A 36 -13.25 -17.77 23.00
N PHE A 37 -12.42 -16.79 22.64
CA PHE A 37 -11.01 -16.79 22.99
C PHE A 37 -10.80 -16.82 24.51
N PHE A 38 -11.45 -15.94 25.28
CA PHE A 38 -11.29 -15.89 26.73
C PHE A 38 -11.92 -17.09 27.43
N TYR A 39 -13.06 -17.59 26.93
CA TYR A 39 -13.75 -18.74 27.54
C TYR A 39 -12.97 -20.05 27.37
N PHE A 40 -12.37 -20.27 26.20
CA PHE A 40 -11.63 -21.47 25.88
C PHE A 40 -10.12 -21.35 26.10
N HIS A 41 -9.64 -20.19 26.53
CA HIS A 41 -8.22 -19.98 26.79
C HIS A 41 -7.77 -20.84 27.96
N LYS A 42 -6.99 -21.88 27.67
CA LYS A 42 -6.30 -22.68 28.68
C LYS A 42 -4.90 -22.13 28.87
N ASN A 43 -4.57 -21.79 30.12
CA ASN A 43 -3.19 -21.42 30.49
C ASN A 43 -2.31 -22.70 30.36
N GLU A 44 -1.78 -22.91 29.17
CA GLU A 44 -0.77 -23.93 28.97
C GLU A 44 0.61 -23.35 29.34
N ASN A 45 1.06 -23.66 30.56
CA ASN A 45 2.43 -23.35 31.03
C ASN A 45 3.45 -24.26 30.30
N LYS A 46 3.52 -24.17 28.98
CA LYS A 46 4.57 -24.83 28.21
C LYS A 46 5.72 -23.86 28.06
N ASN A 47 6.87 -24.18 28.62
CA ASN A 47 8.14 -23.50 28.38
C ASN A 47 8.55 -23.67 26.90
N PHE A 48 7.94 -22.93 26.01
CA PHE A 48 8.35 -22.90 24.60
C PHE A 48 9.68 -22.16 24.48
N LYS A 49 10.74 -22.87 24.17
CA LYS A 49 12.02 -22.27 23.80
C LYS A 49 11.95 -21.90 22.32
N PHE A 50 11.70 -20.63 22.02
CA PHE A 50 11.78 -20.11 20.66
C PHE A 50 13.22 -19.79 20.32
N PHE A 51 13.68 -20.24 19.15
CA PHE A 51 14.91 -19.78 18.56
C PHE A 51 14.62 -18.62 17.62
N LEU A 52 15.51 -17.61 17.59
CA LEU A 52 15.36 -16.45 16.70
C LEU A 52 15.20 -16.83 15.22
N LEU A 53 15.91 -17.87 14.79
CA LEU A 53 15.75 -18.44 13.45
C LEU A 53 14.83 -19.66 13.50
N SER A 54 13.54 -19.40 13.59
CA SER A 54 12.50 -20.42 13.55
C SER A 54 11.27 -19.92 12.81
N LYS A 55 10.44 -20.85 12.35
CA LYS A 55 9.18 -20.51 11.67
C LYS A 55 8.20 -19.82 12.62
N GLU A 56 8.19 -20.19 13.90
CA GLU A 56 7.38 -19.56 14.94
C GLU A 56 7.74 -18.07 15.09
N THR A 57 9.02 -17.77 15.21
CA THR A 57 9.49 -16.39 15.31
C THR A 57 9.14 -15.60 14.04
N SER A 58 9.26 -16.20 12.86
CA SER A 58 8.88 -15.56 11.61
C SER A 58 7.38 -15.21 11.58
N ILE A 59 6.51 -16.07 12.09
CA ILE A 59 5.07 -15.81 12.19
C ILE A 59 4.80 -14.68 13.19
N LEU A 60 5.47 -14.68 14.35
CA LEU A 60 5.33 -13.58 15.33
C LEU A 60 5.79 -12.23 14.76
N VAL A 61 6.91 -12.20 14.06
CA VAL A 61 7.42 -11.00 13.38
C VAL A 61 6.43 -10.52 12.32
N ASN A 62 5.87 -11.43 11.51
CA ASN A 62 4.84 -11.09 10.53
C ASN A 62 3.61 -10.47 11.21
N ASN A 63 3.10 -11.09 12.28
CA ASN A 63 1.95 -10.57 13.01
C ASN A 63 2.23 -9.19 13.61
N TRP A 64 3.45 -8.96 14.12
CA TRP A 64 3.86 -7.66 14.62
C TRP A 64 3.83 -6.57 13.54
N PHE A 65 4.38 -6.85 12.34
CA PHE A 65 4.30 -5.93 11.22
C PHE A 65 2.85 -5.66 10.79
N MET A 66 2.00 -6.70 10.73
CA MET A 66 0.59 -6.53 10.38
C MET A 66 -0.15 -5.67 11.40
N MET A 67 0.09 -5.87 12.70
CA MET A 67 -0.48 -5.03 13.76
C MET A 67 0.03 -3.60 13.67
N TYR A 68 1.29 -3.39 13.36
CA TYR A 68 1.85 -2.04 13.15
C TYR A 68 1.16 -1.34 11.98
N PHE A 69 1.07 -1.97 10.81
CA PHE A 69 0.42 -1.39 9.64
C PHE A 69 -1.06 -1.10 9.90
N LEU A 70 -1.76 -2.03 10.55
CA LEU A 70 -3.15 -1.83 10.96
C LEU A 70 -3.28 -0.59 11.88
N SER A 71 -2.40 -0.45 12.86
CA SER A 71 -2.42 0.68 13.80
C SER A 71 -2.17 2.01 13.09
N VAL A 72 -1.22 2.07 12.15
CA VAL A 72 -0.95 3.28 11.36
C VAL A 72 -2.16 3.68 10.52
N ILE A 73 -2.78 2.71 9.84
CA ILE A 73 -3.97 2.98 9.03
C ILE A 73 -5.15 3.40 9.91
N LEU A 74 -5.37 2.72 11.03
CA LEU A 74 -6.44 3.02 11.96
C LEU A 74 -6.30 4.42 12.54
N VAL A 75 -5.11 4.78 13.03
CA VAL A 75 -4.83 6.11 13.56
C VAL A 75 -5.02 7.17 12.48
N GLY A 76 -4.45 6.97 11.28
CA GLY A 76 -4.59 7.92 10.18
C GLY A 76 -6.03 8.12 9.69
N THR A 77 -6.90 7.12 9.86
CA THR A 77 -8.32 7.22 9.48
C THR A 77 -9.20 7.81 10.59
N ILE A 78 -8.93 7.47 11.86
CA ILE A 78 -9.77 7.89 12.99
C ILE A 78 -9.35 9.28 13.51
N TYR A 79 -8.07 9.62 13.45
CA TYR A 79 -7.53 10.87 13.99
C TYR A 79 -8.23 12.14 13.45
N PRO A 80 -8.50 12.30 12.15
CA PRO A 80 -9.26 13.44 11.63
C PRO A 80 -10.64 13.58 12.24
N ILE A 81 -11.34 12.46 12.48
CA ILE A 81 -12.68 12.45 13.06
C ILE A 81 -12.63 12.92 14.52
N PHE A 82 -11.65 12.44 15.27
CA PHE A 82 -11.44 12.88 16.67
C PHE A 82 -11.19 14.38 16.76
N LEU A 83 -10.37 14.92 15.88
CA LEU A 83 -10.10 16.36 15.85
C LEU A 83 -11.32 17.17 15.45
N GLU A 84 -12.09 16.76 14.48
CA GLU A 84 -13.33 17.44 14.08
C GLU A 84 -14.33 17.52 15.24
N VAL A 85 -14.42 16.48 16.07
CA VAL A 85 -15.32 16.45 17.23
C VAL A 85 -14.83 17.33 18.38
N ILE A 86 -13.51 17.38 18.62
CA ILE A 86 -12.94 18.08 19.78
C ILE A 86 -12.66 19.55 19.50
N SER A 87 -12.08 19.86 18.33
CA SER A 87 -11.59 21.20 18.00
C SER A 87 -12.37 21.89 16.88
N SER A 88 -13.34 21.21 16.25
CA SER A 88 -14.04 21.66 15.04
C SER A 88 -13.11 21.95 13.86
N GLU A 89 -11.84 21.56 13.95
CA GLU A 89 -10.88 21.70 12.87
C GLU A 89 -10.99 20.51 11.89
N LYS A 90 -11.07 20.83 10.60
CA LYS A 90 -11.10 19.81 9.55
C LYS A 90 -9.69 19.57 9.03
N ILE A 91 -9.09 18.47 9.43
CA ILE A 91 -7.79 18.01 8.95
C ILE A 91 -7.98 16.78 8.06
N SER A 92 -7.26 16.70 6.94
CA SER A 92 -7.18 15.51 6.12
C SER A 92 -5.80 14.87 6.23
N VAL A 93 -5.75 13.56 6.48
CA VAL A 93 -4.51 12.79 6.47
C VAL A 93 -4.28 12.25 5.07
N GLY A 94 -3.24 12.75 4.40
CA GLY A 94 -2.91 12.40 3.02
C GLY A 94 -1.81 11.33 2.89
N PRO A 95 -1.47 10.95 1.64
CA PRO A 95 -0.43 9.96 1.33
C PRO A 95 0.92 10.17 2.02
N PRO A 96 1.42 11.41 2.24
CA PRO A 96 2.72 11.62 2.88
C PRO A 96 2.80 11.07 4.32
N PHE A 97 1.71 11.09 5.07
CA PHE A 97 1.65 10.54 6.42
C PHE A 97 1.89 9.02 6.38
N TYR A 98 1.16 8.30 5.53
CA TYR A 98 1.29 6.85 5.42
C TYR A 98 2.66 6.44 4.87
N THR A 99 3.15 7.13 3.86
CA THR A 99 4.47 6.86 3.27
C THR A 99 5.57 6.99 4.32
N LYS A 100 5.56 8.06 5.11
CA LYS A 100 6.58 8.33 6.14
C LYS A 100 6.60 7.26 7.24
N LEU A 101 5.44 6.72 7.61
CA LEU A 101 5.32 5.73 8.67
C LEU A 101 5.45 4.29 8.16
N ILE A 102 4.91 3.97 6.99
CA ILE A 102 4.87 2.59 6.49
C ILE A 102 6.18 2.20 5.81
N VAL A 103 6.75 3.06 4.96
CA VAL A 103 7.91 2.70 4.13
C VAL A 103 9.13 2.21 4.92
N PRO A 104 9.55 2.83 6.03
CA PRO A 104 10.70 2.34 6.80
C PRO A 104 10.50 0.91 7.34
N PHE A 105 9.26 0.56 7.73
CA PHE A 105 8.91 -0.76 8.25
C PHE A 105 8.59 -1.78 7.14
N LEU A 106 8.20 -1.30 5.96
CA LEU A 106 7.98 -2.14 4.79
C LEU A 106 9.28 -2.83 4.35
N ILE A 107 10.42 -2.14 4.39
CA ILE A 107 11.71 -2.70 4.00
C ILE A 107 12.07 -3.98 4.79
N PRO A 108 12.19 -3.95 6.13
CA PRO A 108 12.49 -5.16 6.90
C PRO A 108 11.37 -6.21 6.79
N PHE A 109 10.12 -5.81 6.62
CA PHE A 109 9.01 -6.72 6.38
C PHE A 109 9.18 -7.52 5.08
N LEU A 110 9.57 -6.89 3.96
CA LEU A 110 9.79 -7.57 2.68
C LEU A 110 10.96 -8.57 2.79
N PHE A 111 12.03 -8.23 3.50
CA PHE A 111 13.12 -9.18 3.78
C PHE A 111 12.66 -10.36 4.65
N ALA A 112 11.91 -10.08 5.70
CA ALA A 112 11.36 -11.13 6.58
C ALA A 112 10.43 -12.07 5.80
N MET A 113 9.60 -11.52 4.91
CA MET A 113 8.70 -12.28 4.05
C MET A 113 9.44 -13.16 3.03
N ALA A 114 10.59 -12.72 2.52
CA ALA A 114 11.42 -13.51 1.62
C ALA A 114 12.08 -14.72 2.32
N ILE A 115 12.44 -14.59 3.60
CA ILE A 115 13.18 -15.60 4.36
C ILE A 115 12.24 -16.50 5.15
N GLY A 116 11.17 -15.96 5.74
CA GLY A 116 10.26 -16.64 6.67
C GLY A 116 9.75 -18.00 6.19
N PRO A 117 9.22 -18.12 4.96
CA PRO A 117 8.73 -19.40 4.43
C PRO A 117 9.78 -20.51 4.34
N LYS A 118 11.06 -20.16 4.38
CA LYS A 118 12.20 -21.12 4.27
C LYS A 118 12.64 -21.65 5.62
N LEU A 119 12.16 -21.06 6.71
CA LEU A 119 12.52 -21.47 8.08
C LEU A 119 11.78 -22.74 8.47
N LYS A 120 12.45 -23.59 9.25
CA LYS A 120 11.88 -24.80 9.87
C LYS A 120 11.31 -24.46 11.25
N TRP A 121 10.46 -25.34 11.74
CA TRP A 121 9.92 -25.28 13.10
C TRP A 121 11.03 -25.49 14.14
N ILE A 122 10.90 -24.89 15.32
CA ILE A 122 11.76 -24.97 16.50
C ILE A 122 13.13 -24.31 16.24
N LYS A 123 13.94 -24.87 15.36
CA LYS A 123 15.27 -24.38 15.02
C LYS A 123 15.53 -24.55 13.53
N SER A 124 15.95 -23.50 12.90
CA SER A 124 16.29 -23.49 11.47
C SER A 124 17.72 -23.03 11.24
N GLU A 125 18.37 -23.68 10.32
CA GLU A 125 19.56 -23.16 9.67
C GLU A 125 19.16 -22.67 8.27
N VAL A 126 19.57 -21.48 7.92
CA VAL A 126 19.29 -20.90 6.60
C VAL A 126 20.03 -21.73 5.56
N GLN A 127 19.27 -22.50 4.79
CA GLN A 127 19.81 -23.31 3.69
C GLN A 127 20.09 -22.43 2.46
N ASN A 128 21.09 -22.79 1.67
CA ASN A 128 21.44 -22.09 0.43
C ASN A 128 21.75 -20.60 0.61
N LYS A 129 22.52 -20.25 1.63
CA LYS A 129 22.97 -18.87 1.91
C LYS A 129 23.55 -18.16 0.69
N ILE A 130 24.33 -18.88 -0.12
CA ILE A 130 24.96 -18.35 -1.33
C ILE A 130 23.90 -17.83 -2.32
N ASN A 131 22.85 -18.60 -2.57
CA ASN A 131 21.78 -18.17 -3.47
C ASN A 131 21.02 -16.94 -2.95
N LEU A 132 20.82 -16.84 -1.65
CA LEU A 132 20.18 -15.67 -1.04
C LEU A 132 21.04 -14.41 -1.23
N VAL A 133 22.35 -14.53 -1.05
CA VAL A 133 23.29 -13.42 -1.28
C VAL A 133 23.34 -13.03 -2.76
N ILE A 134 23.38 -14.01 -3.68
CA ILE A 134 23.37 -13.73 -5.13
C ILE A 134 22.11 -12.95 -5.52
N PHE A 135 20.92 -13.37 -5.09
CA PHE A 135 19.69 -12.65 -5.39
C PHE A 135 19.67 -11.24 -4.78
N LEU A 136 20.25 -11.06 -3.59
CA LEU A 136 20.36 -9.75 -2.98
C LEU A 136 21.26 -8.82 -3.80
N VAL A 137 22.43 -9.31 -4.25
CA VAL A 137 23.35 -8.54 -5.08
C VAL A 137 22.71 -8.19 -6.43
N ILE A 138 22.05 -9.13 -7.08
CA ILE A 138 21.34 -8.89 -8.36
C ILE A 138 20.25 -7.84 -8.15
N SER A 139 19.44 -7.97 -7.10
CA SER A 139 18.38 -7.00 -6.78
C SER A 139 18.94 -5.61 -6.55
N PHE A 140 20.05 -5.50 -5.84
CA PHE A 140 20.72 -4.22 -5.60
C PHE A 140 21.24 -3.60 -6.89
N LEU A 141 21.91 -4.39 -7.74
CA LEU A 141 22.43 -3.91 -9.03
C LEU A 141 21.30 -3.39 -9.94
N ILE A 142 20.19 -4.13 -10.04
CA ILE A 142 19.04 -3.71 -10.84
C ILE A 142 18.45 -2.41 -10.28
N SER A 143 18.22 -2.33 -8.97
CA SER A 143 17.70 -1.13 -8.31
C SER A 143 18.61 0.08 -8.52
N PHE A 144 19.93 -0.12 -8.42
CA PHE A 144 20.91 0.93 -8.66
C PHE A 144 20.89 1.41 -10.12
N LEU A 145 20.81 0.50 -11.10
CA LEU A 145 20.74 0.84 -12.51
C LEU A 145 19.48 1.63 -12.87
N ILE A 146 18.34 1.29 -12.25
CA ILE A 146 17.08 2.01 -12.46
C ILE A 146 17.16 3.43 -11.87
N LEU A 147 17.70 3.57 -10.67
CA LEU A 147 17.64 4.81 -9.91
C LEU A 147 18.81 5.77 -10.17
N LYS A 148 19.90 5.33 -10.79
CA LYS A 148 21.11 6.16 -10.98
C LYS A 148 20.87 7.50 -11.70
N ASN A 149 19.81 7.60 -12.52
CA ASN A 149 19.46 8.81 -13.27
C ASN A 149 18.29 9.61 -12.62
N LEU A 150 17.80 9.15 -11.45
CA LEU A 150 16.67 9.73 -10.72
C LEU A 150 17.21 10.34 -9.41
N ASN A 151 17.10 11.65 -9.24
CA ASN A 151 17.81 12.38 -8.18
C ASN A 151 17.12 12.43 -6.83
N ASP A 152 15.87 11.95 -6.68
CA ASP A 152 15.11 12.13 -5.44
C ASP A 152 15.25 10.95 -4.47
N ASN A 153 15.72 11.24 -3.24
CA ASN A 153 15.81 10.27 -2.13
C ASN A 153 16.44 8.93 -2.51
N PHE A 154 17.54 8.99 -3.28
CA PHE A 154 18.23 7.85 -3.88
C PHE A 154 18.45 6.69 -2.89
N LEU A 155 18.88 6.98 -1.65
CA LEU A 155 19.24 5.93 -0.69
C LEU A 155 18.00 5.14 -0.23
N LEU A 156 16.93 5.80 0.18
CA LEU A 156 15.71 5.15 0.65
C LEU A 156 15.04 4.35 -0.47
N ASN A 157 14.89 4.98 -1.64
CA ASN A 157 14.29 4.35 -2.82
C ASN A 157 15.11 3.13 -3.29
N SER A 158 16.44 3.22 -3.22
CA SER A 158 17.33 2.11 -3.59
C SER A 158 17.17 0.90 -2.66
N ILE A 159 17.12 1.12 -1.34
CA ILE A 159 16.94 0.03 -0.37
C ILE A 159 15.53 -0.57 -0.52
N LEU A 160 14.50 0.26 -0.66
CA LEU A 160 13.11 -0.18 -0.81
C LEU A 160 12.94 -1.01 -2.10
N LEU A 161 13.44 -0.52 -3.23
CA LEU A 161 13.35 -1.22 -4.50
C LEU A 161 14.16 -2.51 -4.49
N THR A 162 15.35 -2.50 -3.84
CA THR A 162 16.15 -3.71 -3.63
C THR A 162 15.38 -4.77 -2.83
N SER A 163 14.71 -4.39 -1.76
CA SER A 163 13.92 -5.33 -0.95
C SER A 163 12.75 -5.93 -1.73
N ALA A 164 12.11 -5.13 -2.59
CA ALA A 164 11.01 -5.59 -3.45
C ALA A 164 11.49 -6.55 -4.54
N PHE A 165 12.58 -6.24 -5.26
CA PHE A 165 13.18 -7.16 -6.23
C PHE A 165 13.69 -8.43 -5.57
N TYR A 166 14.29 -8.32 -4.39
CA TYR A 166 14.76 -9.48 -3.63
C TYR A 166 13.61 -10.45 -3.31
N LEU A 167 12.50 -9.92 -2.79
CA LEU A 167 11.31 -10.71 -2.54
C LEU A 167 10.77 -11.33 -3.83
N PHE A 168 10.69 -10.54 -4.91
CA PHE A 168 10.18 -11.01 -6.20
C PHE A 168 11.02 -12.16 -6.77
N PHE A 169 12.33 -12.05 -6.82
CA PHE A 169 13.19 -13.12 -7.36
C PHE A 169 13.14 -14.38 -6.51
N ILE A 170 13.10 -14.25 -5.18
CA ILE A 170 13.01 -15.41 -4.30
C ILE A 170 11.67 -16.11 -4.45
N THR A 171 10.57 -15.37 -4.48
CA THR A 171 9.23 -15.95 -4.62
C THR A 171 9.00 -16.54 -6.00
N THR A 172 9.51 -15.91 -7.06
CA THR A 172 9.50 -16.47 -8.43
C THR A 172 10.24 -17.81 -8.49
N LYS A 173 11.43 -17.87 -7.91
CA LYS A 173 12.19 -19.13 -7.82
C LYS A 173 11.39 -20.21 -7.07
N ASP A 174 10.84 -19.88 -5.91
CA ASP A 174 10.09 -20.84 -5.12
C ASP A 174 8.80 -21.28 -5.83
N PHE A 175 8.14 -20.39 -6.55
CA PHE A 175 6.97 -20.70 -7.37
C PHE A 175 7.30 -21.65 -8.53
N MET A 176 8.43 -21.43 -9.21
CA MET A 176 8.85 -22.25 -10.36
C MET A 176 9.33 -23.64 -9.94
N ILE A 177 10.06 -23.76 -8.82
CA ILE A 177 10.71 -25.02 -8.42
C ILE A 177 9.79 -25.90 -7.60
N LYS A 178 8.98 -25.32 -6.69
CA LYS A 178 8.13 -26.05 -5.73
C LYS A 178 6.68 -26.16 -6.19
N LYS A 179 6.45 -26.59 -7.41
CA LYS A 179 5.11 -26.64 -8.03
C LYS A 179 4.05 -27.43 -7.27
N THR A 180 4.43 -28.44 -6.48
CA THR A 180 3.48 -29.37 -5.84
C THR A 180 3.35 -29.19 -4.34
N GLN A 181 4.37 -28.70 -3.66
CA GLN A 181 4.35 -28.48 -2.20
C GLN A 181 4.08 -27.01 -1.88
N ASN A 182 3.02 -26.75 -1.12
CA ASN A 182 2.64 -25.39 -0.69
C ASN A 182 2.33 -24.42 -1.86
N PHE A 183 1.73 -24.92 -2.94
CA PHE A 183 1.41 -24.13 -4.13
C PHE A 183 0.64 -22.83 -3.80
N SER A 184 -0.40 -22.94 -2.96
CA SER A 184 -1.20 -21.77 -2.55
C SER A 184 -0.38 -20.71 -1.84
N GLN A 185 0.53 -21.11 -0.94
CA GLN A 185 1.43 -20.20 -0.25
C GLN A 185 2.40 -19.52 -1.23
N ASN A 186 3.02 -20.30 -2.12
CA ASN A 186 3.97 -19.78 -3.09
C ASN A 186 3.29 -18.81 -4.06
N LEU A 187 2.08 -19.12 -4.51
CA LEU A 187 1.28 -18.25 -5.38
C LEU A 187 0.91 -16.94 -4.69
N ALA A 188 0.49 -17.00 -3.41
CA ALA A 188 0.15 -15.80 -2.63
C ALA A 188 1.37 -14.88 -2.44
N HIS A 189 2.52 -15.43 -2.07
CA HIS A 189 3.76 -14.66 -1.90
C HIS A 189 4.27 -14.10 -3.22
N PHE A 190 4.19 -14.85 -4.31
CA PHE A 190 4.54 -14.37 -5.64
C PHE A 190 3.62 -13.23 -6.08
N GLY A 191 2.30 -13.40 -5.96
CA GLY A 191 1.32 -12.37 -6.31
C GLY A 191 1.50 -11.08 -5.50
N PHE A 192 1.73 -11.20 -4.19
CA PHE A 192 2.03 -10.06 -3.33
C PHE A 192 3.34 -9.35 -3.74
N SER A 193 4.40 -10.10 -4.03
CA SER A 193 5.68 -9.53 -4.45
C SER A 193 5.56 -8.78 -5.78
N LEU A 194 4.80 -9.33 -6.73
CA LEU A 194 4.53 -8.70 -8.02
C LEU A 194 3.73 -7.39 -7.83
N LEU A 195 2.72 -7.41 -6.97
CA LEU A 195 1.91 -6.23 -6.66
C LEU A 195 2.77 -5.11 -6.06
N ILE A 196 3.56 -5.39 -5.04
CA ILE A 196 4.44 -4.40 -4.42
C ILE A 196 5.45 -3.84 -5.41
N LEU A 197 6.09 -4.71 -6.19
CA LEU A 197 7.05 -4.30 -7.21
C LEU A 197 6.39 -3.39 -8.26
N SER A 198 5.20 -3.73 -8.73
CA SER A 198 4.46 -2.93 -9.71
C SER A 198 4.08 -1.56 -9.16
N ILE A 199 3.62 -1.48 -7.90
CA ILE A 199 3.31 -0.20 -7.24
C ILE A 199 4.57 0.67 -7.14
N LEU A 200 5.69 0.11 -6.70
CA LEU A 200 6.95 0.85 -6.55
C LEU A 200 7.49 1.34 -7.90
N LEU A 201 7.48 0.48 -8.91
CA LEU A 201 7.92 0.88 -10.26
C LEU A 201 7.01 1.95 -10.85
N ASN A 202 5.68 1.81 -10.69
CA ASN A 202 4.75 2.83 -11.13
C ASN A 202 5.01 4.18 -10.44
N ASN A 203 5.23 4.18 -9.12
CA ASN A 203 5.56 5.41 -8.39
C ASN A 203 6.88 6.05 -8.84
N ILE A 204 7.88 5.25 -9.15
CA ILE A 204 9.20 5.74 -9.61
C ILE A 204 9.12 6.31 -11.03
N PHE A 205 8.35 5.69 -11.92
CA PHE A 205 8.25 6.12 -13.32
C PHE A 205 7.08 7.06 -13.60
N SER A 206 6.14 7.23 -12.67
CA SER A 206 5.07 8.21 -12.81
C SER A 206 5.57 9.62 -12.45
N THR A 207 5.18 10.60 -13.23
CA THR A 207 5.36 12.02 -12.91
C THR A 207 3.99 12.63 -12.73
N GLU A 208 3.72 13.14 -11.54
CA GLU A 208 2.50 13.89 -11.25
C GLU A 208 2.82 15.37 -11.20
N VAL A 209 2.06 16.17 -11.94
CA VAL A 209 2.18 17.61 -11.93
C VAL A 209 0.85 18.21 -11.52
N ILE A 210 0.85 18.90 -10.38
CA ILE A 210 -0.31 19.62 -9.86
C ILE A 210 -0.09 21.10 -10.16
N THR A 211 -0.99 21.70 -10.92
CA THR A 211 -0.94 23.12 -11.24
C THR A 211 -2.32 23.75 -11.20
N ASN A 212 -2.39 25.02 -10.85
CA ASN A 212 -3.61 25.82 -10.92
C ASN A 212 -3.58 26.62 -12.22
N LEU A 213 -4.59 26.44 -13.07
CA LEU A 213 -4.73 27.16 -14.33
C LEU A 213 -5.94 28.10 -14.27
N LYS A 214 -5.74 29.35 -14.68
CA LYS A 214 -6.83 30.26 -14.95
C LYS A 214 -7.33 30.08 -16.38
N ILE A 215 -8.55 30.51 -16.65
CA ILE A 215 -9.11 30.51 -18.02
C ILE A 215 -8.20 31.30 -18.95
N GLY A 216 -7.79 30.67 -20.06
CA GLY A 216 -6.85 31.22 -21.05
C GLY A 216 -5.37 30.95 -20.73
N GLU A 217 -5.03 30.39 -19.58
CA GLU A 217 -3.64 30.01 -19.27
C GLU A 217 -3.26 28.66 -19.88
N THR A 218 -1.99 28.58 -20.31
CA THR A 218 -1.42 27.39 -20.90
C THR A 218 -0.33 26.81 -19.98
N PHE A 219 -0.47 25.62 -19.53
CA PHE A 219 0.59 24.87 -18.88
C PHE A 219 1.41 24.10 -19.91
N LYS A 220 2.74 24.22 -19.86
CA LYS A 220 3.67 23.49 -20.75
C LYS A 220 4.56 22.57 -19.94
N SER A 221 4.54 21.30 -20.29
CA SER A 221 5.49 20.28 -19.86
C SER A 221 6.33 19.82 -21.07
N LYS A 222 7.40 19.03 -20.84
CA LYS A 222 8.34 18.63 -21.92
C LYS A 222 7.66 18.08 -23.18
N ASN A 223 6.54 17.36 -23.05
CA ASN A 223 5.87 16.69 -24.16
C ASN A 223 4.37 17.01 -24.26
N LEU A 224 3.86 17.91 -23.44
CA LEU A 224 2.44 18.16 -23.33
C LEU A 224 2.19 19.64 -23.05
N SER A 225 1.26 20.25 -23.77
CA SER A 225 0.72 21.58 -23.44
C SER A 225 -0.78 21.46 -23.19
N ILE A 226 -1.23 22.02 -22.07
CA ILE A 226 -2.64 22.03 -21.66
C ILE A 226 -3.08 23.49 -21.61
N ASN A 227 -4.10 23.83 -22.38
CA ASN A 227 -4.73 25.13 -22.37
C ASN A 227 -6.12 25.05 -21.78
N PHE A 228 -6.41 25.82 -20.74
CA PHE A 228 -7.75 25.94 -20.17
C PHE A 228 -8.55 26.97 -20.96
N GLN A 229 -9.39 26.53 -21.91
CA GLN A 229 -10.09 27.39 -22.84
C GLN A 229 -11.27 28.13 -22.22
N SER A 230 -12.19 27.42 -21.61
CA SER A 230 -13.42 28.00 -21.07
C SER A 230 -14.00 27.17 -19.92
N MET A 231 -14.84 27.81 -19.13
CA MET A 231 -15.68 27.16 -18.11
C MET A 231 -17.15 27.54 -18.41
N ASP A 232 -17.94 26.55 -18.72
CA ASP A 232 -19.36 26.70 -19.04
C ASP A 232 -20.18 26.14 -17.88
N GLN A 233 -21.22 26.88 -17.45
CA GLN A 233 -22.20 26.38 -16.51
C GLN A 233 -23.36 25.78 -17.31
N LYS A 234 -23.71 24.52 -16.99
CA LYS A 234 -24.86 23.84 -17.56
C LYS A 234 -25.86 23.52 -16.46
N ASP A 235 -27.06 24.03 -16.62
CA ASP A 235 -28.17 23.71 -15.70
C ASP A 235 -28.87 22.43 -16.19
N GLU A 236 -28.74 21.37 -15.43
CA GLU A 236 -29.45 20.10 -15.63
C GLU A 236 -30.71 20.08 -14.74
N GLN A 237 -31.61 19.13 -14.98
CA GLN A 237 -32.91 19.10 -14.30
C GLN A 237 -32.82 19.03 -12.77
N ASN A 238 -31.77 18.39 -12.19
CA ASN A 238 -31.63 18.17 -10.76
C ASN A 238 -30.32 18.71 -10.15
N PHE A 239 -29.41 19.24 -10.95
CA PHE A 239 -28.12 19.81 -10.49
C PHE A 239 -27.55 20.83 -11.47
N LYS A 240 -26.64 21.65 -10.98
CA LYS A 240 -25.85 22.58 -11.80
C LYS A 240 -24.45 22.00 -11.99
N SER A 241 -24.02 21.82 -13.23
CA SER A 241 -22.69 21.35 -13.56
C SER A 241 -21.82 22.50 -14.07
N LEU A 242 -20.55 22.51 -13.64
CA LEU A 242 -19.51 23.36 -14.20
C LEU A 242 -18.62 22.49 -15.09
N ILE A 243 -18.57 22.83 -16.37
CA ILE A 243 -17.83 22.07 -17.39
C ILE A 243 -16.62 22.90 -17.80
N GLY A 244 -15.41 22.41 -17.49
CA GLY A 244 -14.17 23.01 -17.95
C GLY A 244 -13.73 22.37 -19.27
N LYS A 245 -13.43 23.21 -20.29
CA LYS A 245 -12.88 22.73 -21.56
C LYS A 245 -11.37 22.92 -21.57
N PHE A 246 -10.65 21.82 -21.76
CA PHE A 246 -9.20 21.78 -21.83
C PHE A 246 -8.76 21.29 -23.21
N GLU A 247 -7.89 22.03 -23.85
CA GLU A 247 -7.22 21.62 -25.06
C GLU A 247 -5.85 21.04 -24.72
N ILE A 248 -5.61 19.80 -25.09
CA ILE A 248 -4.36 19.11 -24.85
C ILE A 248 -3.65 18.88 -26.16
N ASN A 249 -2.48 19.50 -26.32
CA ASN A 249 -1.63 19.31 -27.47
C ASN A 249 -0.42 18.47 -27.05
N SER A 250 -0.27 17.31 -27.66
CA SER A 250 0.89 16.42 -27.51
C SER A 250 1.89 16.71 -28.64
N SER A 251 3.18 16.49 -28.36
CA SER A 251 4.25 16.63 -29.37
C SER A 251 4.10 15.70 -30.60
N LYS A 252 3.06 14.87 -30.63
CA LYS A 252 2.71 13.95 -31.73
C LYS A 252 1.50 14.40 -32.56
N ASP A 253 1.27 15.70 -32.71
CA ASP A 253 0.25 16.31 -33.59
C ASP A 253 -1.23 15.88 -33.37
N GLU A 254 -1.58 15.34 -32.23
CA GLU A 254 -2.98 15.06 -31.89
C GLU A 254 -3.47 16.05 -30.82
N SER A 255 -4.37 16.97 -31.22
CA SER A 255 -5.10 17.80 -30.27
C SER A 255 -6.34 17.06 -29.79
N ILE A 256 -6.42 16.82 -28.48
CA ILE A 256 -7.58 16.19 -27.82
C ILE A 256 -8.29 17.25 -26.98
N ILE A 257 -9.58 17.44 -27.20
CA ILE A 257 -10.41 18.31 -26.36
C ILE A 257 -11.11 17.46 -25.32
N LEU A 258 -10.77 17.66 -24.05
CA LEU A 258 -11.46 17.08 -22.91
C LEU A 258 -12.54 18.05 -22.41
N LYS A 259 -13.73 17.52 -22.18
CA LYS A 259 -14.89 18.25 -21.61
C LYS A 259 -15.16 17.76 -20.20
#